data_df2184456ad61c16fee66533a64e515f
#
_entry.id   df2184456ad61c16fee66533a64e515f
#
_cell.length_a   1.000
_cell.length_b   1.000
_cell.length_c   1.000
_cell.angle_alpha   90.00
_cell.angle_beta   90.00
_cell.angle_gamma   90.00
#
_symmetry.space_group_name_H-M   'P 1'
#
loop_
_entity.id
_entity.type
_entity.pdbx_description
1 polymer ?
#
loop_
_entity_poly.entity_id
_entity_poly.type
_entity_poly.pdbx_seq_one_letter_code
_entity_poly.pdbx_strand_id
1 'polypeptide(L)'
;MSSSKIVSFVALTLINIIPLQFAAYGNMNELENFLSKLNEDQKFEYGMMFGAGATICELNALNLISLKTAKSFRENSLKNSGFLAEEAFDLGVKLIKPYLDGEYCYGL
;
A
#
# COMPACT_ATOMS: atom_id res chain seq x y z
N MET A 1 12.06 -19.25 1.49
CA MET A 1 12.46 -17.88 1.11
C MET A 1 12.82 -17.10 2.37
N SER A 2 13.93 -16.41 2.39
CA SER A 2 14.34 -15.64 3.56
C SER A 2 13.56 -14.32 3.66
N SER A 3 13.40 -13.83 4.90
CA SER A 3 12.71 -12.56 5.16
C SER A 3 13.37 -11.39 4.44
N SER A 4 14.70 -11.39 4.29
CA SER A 4 15.43 -10.33 3.60
C SER A 4 15.11 -10.24 2.12
N LYS A 5 14.85 -11.38 1.46
CA LYS A 5 14.44 -11.39 0.04
C LYS A 5 13.04 -10.80 -0.13
N ILE A 6 12.13 -11.07 0.79
CA ILE A 6 10.78 -10.53 0.75
C ILE A 6 10.81 -9.01 0.92
N VAL A 7 11.53 -8.53 1.91
CA VAL A 7 11.66 -7.08 2.18
C VAL A 7 12.28 -6.38 0.97
N SER A 8 13.34 -6.94 0.38
CA SER A 8 13.98 -6.38 -0.79
C SER A 8 13.03 -6.31 -1.99
N PHE A 9 12.24 -7.37 -2.21
CA PHE A 9 11.26 -7.43 -3.29
C PHE A 9 10.18 -6.36 -3.12
N VAL A 10 9.64 -6.22 -1.91
CA VAL A 10 8.63 -5.20 -1.60
C VAL A 10 9.18 -3.80 -1.85
N ALA A 11 10.40 -3.51 -1.39
CA ALA A 11 11.03 -2.21 -1.59
C ALA A 11 11.21 -1.90 -3.08
N LEU A 12 11.70 -2.86 -3.87
CA LEU A 12 11.85 -2.70 -5.31
C LEU A 12 10.51 -2.47 -6.00
N THR A 13 9.50 -3.23 -5.60
CA THR A 13 8.15 -3.10 -6.14
C THR A 13 7.60 -1.70 -5.92
N LEU A 14 7.72 -1.17 -4.71
CA LEU A 14 7.24 0.17 -4.38
C LEU A 14 7.97 1.25 -5.18
N ILE A 15 9.29 1.14 -5.32
CA ILE A 15 10.10 2.11 -6.06
C ILE A 15 9.73 2.14 -7.54
N ASN A 16 9.46 0.99 -8.14
CA ASN A 16 9.18 0.89 -9.56
C ASN A 16 7.71 1.14 -9.91
N ILE A 17 6.78 0.72 -9.03
CA ILE A 17 5.34 0.78 -9.27
C ILE A 17 4.82 2.21 -9.10
N ILE A 18 5.22 2.92 -8.05
CA ILE A 18 4.65 4.21 -7.72
C ILE A 18 4.68 5.20 -8.89
N PRO A 19 5.83 5.46 -9.55
CA PRO A 19 5.85 6.37 -10.69
C PRO A 19 4.99 5.92 -11.86
N LEU A 20 4.99 4.62 -12.16
CA LEU A 20 4.22 4.07 -13.28
C LEU A 20 2.73 4.15 -13.03
N GLN A 21 2.29 3.84 -11.82
CA GLN A 21 0.87 3.85 -11.49
C GLN A 21 0.31 5.26 -11.42
N PHE A 22 1.07 6.22 -10.92
CA PHE A 22 0.66 7.61 -10.92
C PHE A 22 0.54 8.15 -12.34
N ALA A 23 1.44 7.75 -13.23
CA ALA A 23 1.34 8.07 -14.65
C ALA A 23 0.09 7.44 -15.27
N ALA A 24 -0.22 6.19 -14.92
CA ALA A 24 -1.41 5.48 -15.41
C ALA A 24 -2.71 6.08 -14.85
N TYR A 25 -2.67 6.61 -13.64
CA TYR A 25 -3.79 7.37 -13.07
C TYR A 25 -3.94 8.74 -13.69
N GLY A 26 -2.98 9.10 -14.55
CA GLY A 26 -3.07 10.30 -15.36
C GLY A 26 -2.79 11.58 -14.61
N ASN A 27 -2.45 11.54 -13.32
CA ASN A 27 -2.35 12.80 -12.62
C ASN A 27 -1.40 12.83 -11.44
N MET A 28 -0.10 12.78 -11.77
CA MET A 28 0.97 13.08 -10.81
C MET A 28 0.77 14.45 -10.17
N ASN A 29 0.28 15.41 -10.95
CA ASN A 29 0.06 16.78 -10.47
C ASN A 29 -1.03 16.86 -9.41
N GLU A 30 -2.11 16.11 -9.57
CA GLU A 30 -3.17 16.06 -8.55
C GLU A 30 -2.67 15.44 -7.25
N LEU A 31 -1.91 14.35 -7.35
CA LEU A 31 -1.34 13.70 -6.18
C LEU A 31 -0.34 14.62 -5.49
N GLU A 32 0.58 15.23 -6.24
CA GLU A 32 1.54 16.18 -5.70
C GLU A 32 0.84 17.35 -5.02
N ASN A 33 -0.21 17.86 -5.65
CA ASN A 33 -1.02 18.94 -5.11
C ASN A 33 -1.69 18.54 -3.80
N PHE A 34 -2.26 17.35 -3.75
CA PHE A 34 -2.86 16.80 -2.55
C PHE A 34 -1.83 16.65 -1.44
N LEU A 35 -0.69 16.01 -1.73
CA LEU A 35 0.36 15.78 -0.74
C LEU A 35 0.97 17.09 -0.24
N SER A 36 1.08 18.12 -1.10
CA SER A 36 1.64 19.42 -0.71
C SER A 36 0.79 20.14 0.33
N LYS A 37 -0.50 19.81 0.42
CA LYS A 37 -1.42 20.41 1.38
C LYS A 37 -1.33 19.76 2.77
N LEU A 38 -0.64 18.63 2.87
CA LEU A 38 -0.49 17.91 4.12
C LEU A 38 0.70 18.48 4.91
N ASN A 39 0.59 18.47 6.24
CA ASN A 39 1.74 18.77 7.08
C ASN A 39 2.70 17.56 7.11
N GLU A 40 3.87 17.71 7.74
CA GLU A 40 4.89 16.68 7.75
C GLU A 40 4.41 15.38 8.43
N ASP A 41 3.67 15.49 9.53
CA ASP A 41 3.12 14.34 10.24
C ASP A 41 2.11 13.60 9.38
N GLN A 42 1.26 14.30 8.66
CA GLN A 42 0.29 13.73 7.75
C GLN A 42 0.94 13.04 6.56
N LYS A 43 1.98 13.65 6.00
CA LYS A 43 2.77 13.03 4.90
C LYS A 43 3.40 11.73 5.36
N PHE A 44 3.98 11.72 6.55
CA PHE A 44 4.61 10.54 7.12
C PHE A 44 3.57 9.43 7.33
N GLU A 45 2.44 9.76 7.95
CA GLU A 45 1.35 8.82 8.18
C GLU A 45 0.81 8.27 6.87
N TYR A 46 0.61 9.13 5.87
CA TYR A 46 0.12 8.72 4.56
C TYR A 46 1.07 7.73 3.90
N GLY A 47 2.36 8.05 3.86
CA GLY A 47 3.38 7.18 3.28
C GLY A 47 3.50 5.84 4.00
N MET A 48 3.43 5.86 5.32
CA MET A 48 3.50 4.66 6.15
C MET A 48 2.30 3.74 5.89
N MET A 49 1.11 4.29 5.86
CA MET A 49 -0.12 3.52 5.63
C MET A 49 -0.22 3.03 4.20
N PHE A 50 0.22 3.83 3.24
CA PHE A 50 0.33 3.41 1.84
C PHE A 50 1.26 2.20 1.72
N GLY A 51 2.44 2.26 2.31
CA GLY A 51 3.40 1.16 2.32
C GLY A 51 2.85 -0.08 3.02
N ALA A 52 2.15 0.11 4.13
CA ALA A 52 1.52 -1.00 4.86
C ALA A 52 0.49 -1.72 3.99
N GLY A 53 -0.36 -0.98 3.29
CA GLY A 53 -1.37 -1.57 2.41
C GLY A 53 -0.75 -2.40 1.29
N ALA A 54 0.24 -1.85 0.60
CA ALA A 54 0.94 -2.55 -0.45
C ALA A 54 1.66 -3.80 0.06
N THR A 55 2.34 -3.68 1.20
CA THR A 55 3.10 -4.79 1.80
C THR A 55 2.18 -5.93 2.24
N ILE A 56 1.10 -5.62 2.92
CA ILE A 56 0.16 -6.64 3.41
C ILE A 56 -0.50 -7.38 2.24
N CYS A 57 -0.88 -6.66 1.20
CA CYS A 57 -1.42 -7.27 0.00
C CYS A 57 -0.40 -8.23 -0.64
N GLU A 58 0.84 -7.80 -0.78
CA GLU A 58 1.89 -8.64 -1.37
C GLU A 58 2.20 -9.86 -0.53
N LEU A 59 2.26 -9.73 0.79
CA LEU A 59 2.48 -10.87 1.68
C LEU A 59 1.35 -11.90 1.56
N ASN A 60 0.12 -11.45 1.42
CA ASN A 60 -1.00 -12.34 1.16
C ASN A 60 -0.85 -13.04 -0.21
N ALA A 61 -0.47 -12.31 -1.23
CA ALA A 61 -0.26 -12.86 -2.56
C ALA A 61 0.85 -13.93 -2.59
N LEU A 62 1.87 -13.76 -1.77
CA LEU A 62 2.96 -14.73 -1.63
C LEU A 62 2.63 -15.90 -0.71
N ASN A 63 1.41 -15.97 -0.21
CA ASN A 63 0.94 -16.99 0.74
C ASN A 63 1.72 -17.01 2.06
N LEU A 64 2.32 -15.88 2.43
CA LEU A 64 3.04 -15.74 3.69
C LEU A 64 2.11 -15.39 4.85
N ILE A 65 0.97 -14.78 4.55
CA ILE A 65 -0.11 -14.55 5.50
C ILE A 65 -1.43 -14.90 4.84
N SER A 66 -2.40 -15.33 5.65
CA SER A 66 -3.75 -15.60 5.14
C SER A 66 -4.51 -14.29 4.91
N LEU A 67 -5.57 -14.37 4.11
CA LEU A 67 -6.44 -13.22 3.91
C LEU A 67 -7.08 -12.77 5.23
N LYS A 68 -7.41 -13.70 6.09
CA LYS A 68 -7.94 -13.40 7.43
C LYS A 68 -6.95 -12.57 8.25
N THR A 69 -5.68 -12.96 8.25
CA THR A 69 -4.62 -12.23 8.95
C THR A 69 -4.43 -10.85 8.33
N ALA A 70 -4.45 -10.75 7.00
CA ALA A 70 -4.34 -9.48 6.30
C ALA A 70 -5.47 -8.51 6.68
N LYS A 71 -6.70 -9.01 6.71
CA LYS A 71 -7.87 -8.21 7.12
C LYS A 71 -7.77 -7.76 8.57
N SER A 72 -7.32 -8.64 9.44
CA SER A 72 -7.11 -8.33 10.86
C SER A 72 -6.06 -7.23 11.03
N PHE A 73 -4.97 -7.32 10.28
CA PHE A 73 -3.94 -6.29 10.28
C PHE A 73 -4.50 -4.94 9.83
N ARG A 74 -5.29 -4.93 8.75
CA ARG A 74 -5.92 -3.72 8.26
C ARG A 74 -6.80 -3.08 9.34
N GLU A 75 -7.68 -3.88 9.95
CA GLU A 75 -8.57 -3.39 11.00
C GLU A 75 -7.78 -2.79 12.17
N ASN A 76 -6.76 -3.49 12.64
CA ASN A 76 -5.96 -3.04 13.76
C ASN A 76 -5.15 -1.78 13.42
N SER A 77 -4.63 -1.71 12.20
CA SER A 77 -3.84 -0.55 11.76
C SER A 77 -4.70 0.71 11.60
N LEU A 78 -5.95 0.53 11.19
CA LEU A 78 -6.87 1.64 10.95
C LEU A 78 -7.74 1.98 12.15
N LYS A 79 -7.68 1.17 13.19
CA LYS A 79 -8.40 1.42 14.42
C LYS A 79 -7.92 2.73 15.05
N ASN A 80 -8.82 3.64 15.32
CA ASN A 80 -8.52 4.98 15.84
C ASN A 80 -7.75 5.87 14.86
N SER A 81 -7.64 5.47 13.60
CA SER A 81 -7.04 6.28 12.55
C SER A 81 -8.11 7.09 11.83
N GLY A 82 -7.70 8.18 11.19
CA GLY A 82 -8.60 9.01 10.42
C GLY A 82 -8.80 8.51 8.99
N PHE A 83 -9.64 9.21 8.27
CA PHE A 83 -9.96 8.94 6.87
C PHE A 83 -8.72 8.89 5.98
N LEU A 84 -7.73 9.74 6.26
CA LEU A 84 -6.51 9.83 5.47
C LEU A 84 -5.69 8.53 5.52
N ALA A 85 -5.61 7.89 6.67
CA ALA A 85 -4.89 6.63 6.83
C ALA A 85 -5.57 5.49 6.05
N GLU A 86 -6.89 5.42 6.11
CA GLU A 86 -7.66 4.43 5.37
C GLU A 86 -7.49 4.61 3.87
N GLU A 87 -7.58 5.84 3.38
CA GLU A 87 -7.38 6.15 1.97
C GLU A 87 -5.98 5.75 1.50
N ALA A 88 -4.97 6.04 2.30
CA ALA A 88 -3.58 5.70 1.98
C ALA A 88 -3.38 4.18 1.91
N PHE A 89 -3.90 3.45 2.89
CA PHE A 89 -3.81 1.99 2.90
C PHE A 89 -4.48 1.39 1.67
N ASP A 90 -5.69 1.83 1.37
CA ASP A 90 -6.45 1.30 0.24
C ASP A 90 -5.79 1.64 -1.10
N LEU A 91 -5.19 2.81 -1.19
CA LEU A 91 -4.41 3.19 -2.38
C LEU A 91 -3.19 2.26 -2.56
N GLY A 92 -2.50 1.94 -1.48
CA GLY A 92 -1.37 1.01 -1.52
C GLY A 92 -1.78 -0.36 -2.04
N VAL A 93 -2.88 -0.90 -1.52
CA VAL A 93 -3.43 -2.17 -1.99
C VAL A 93 -3.79 -2.08 -3.48
N LYS A 94 -4.46 -1.01 -3.88
CA LYS A 94 -4.92 -0.82 -5.26
C LYS A 94 -3.76 -0.75 -6.25
N LEU A 95 -2.68 -0.07 -5.86
CA LEU A 95 -1.55 0.11 -6.77
C LEU A 95 -0.67 -1.13 -6.91
N ILE A 96 -0.62 -2.00 -5.91
CA ILE A 96 0.18 -3.22 -6.00
C ILE A 96 -0.53 -4.36 -6.75
N LYS A 97 -1.86 -4.40 -6.71
CA LYS A 97 -2.65 -5.50 -7.28
C LYS A 97 -2.31 -5.83 -8.74
N PRO A 98 -2.14 -4.87 -9.65
CA PRO A 98 -1.84 -5.19 -11.06
C PRO A 98 -0.53 -5.92 -11.28
N TYR A 99 0.37 -5.92 -10.31
CA TYR A 99 1.67 -6.57 -10.40
C TYR A 99 1.69 -7.96 -9.77
N LEU A 100 0.53 -8.40 -9.28
CA LEU A 100 0.38 -9.72 -8.66
C LEU A 100 -0.41 -10.65 -9.57
N ASP A 101 -0.04 -11.93 -9.59
CA ASP A 101 -0.76 -12.94 -10.33
C ASP A 101 -1.98 -13.39 -9.53
N GLY A 102 -3.15 -13.41 -10.18
CA GLY A 102 -4.39 -13.91 -9.56
C GLY A 102 -5.17 -12.85 -8.79
N GLU A 103 -6.18 -13.32 -8.09
CA GLU A 103 -7.10 -12.46 -7.33
C GLU A 103 -6.73 -12.44 -5.84
N TYR A 104 -5.63 -11.76 -5.55
CA TYR A 104 -5.17 -11.61 -4.17
C TYR A 104 -5.75 -10.34 -3.54
N CYS A 105 -5.70 -10.28 -2.22
CA CYS A 105 -6.15 -9.13 -1.45
C CYS A 105 -7.64 -8.81 -1.63
N TYR A 106 -8.41 -9.81 -2.02
CA TYR A 106 -9.85 -9.62 -2.22
C TYR A 106 -10.53 -9.18 -0.92
N GLY A 107 -11.17 -8.03 -0.98
CA GLY A 107 -11.85 -7.47 0.19
C GLY A 107 -10.96 -6.73 1.19
N LEU A 108 -9.70 -6.50 0.85
CA LEU A 108 -8.83 -5.63 1.66
C LEU A 108 -9.12 -4.15 1.42
#